data_386b23538fb8519ce88df0062f9b5460
#
_entry.id   386b23538fb8519ce88df0062f9b5460
#
_cell.length_a   1.000
_cell.length_b   1.000
_cell.length_c   1.000
_cell.angle_alpha   90.00
_cell.angle_beta   90.00
_cell.angle_gamma   90.00
#
_symmetry.space_group_name_H-M   'P 1'
#
loop_
_entity.id
_entity.type
_entity.pdbx_description
1 polymer ?
#
loop_
_entity_poly.entity_id
_entity_poly.type
_entity_poly.pdbx_seq_one_letter_code
_entity_poly.pdbx_strand_id
1 'polypeptide(L)'
;MGDVIIDGLTGANRLVVLDANGKIPTLDGSAVTAIVGANFSSGTIPVARIDTGTAAGKVVKLDGNAKLPAVSGAALTGVAGATKSASDPTLTTNPSGGVGTEWHNTTSGEVYICTDATTNENTWKNVGEHSGDIQPLPGQRGSRGFAIGGHGKDSIDYWAIATLGNASDFGNQIANYSGASGSVTNVTRGIYSGGGATNIIEYITCATPGNATDFGDKTTSTSAPFGVGNGTRGIMAGSQAPSPSVPAIDYVTIASTGNGTDFGDLTVGRGMMGRGEDNTRAVFVGGGYSNNTGINTIDYITMATTGNAADFGDRTGGEGLGGGCGGSGIAMAFGGMTIDTTMDYVVIATLGNATDFGNLSVGARGIDGCSNDTRGMSAGGYNRNTTMDYWNMLTPANAVDFGDLNDGKQYNACMSGVPL
;
A
#
# COMPACT_ATOMS: atom_id res chain seq x y z
N MET A 1 69.53 -57.24 -3.67
CA MET A 1 68.26 -56.59 -3.28
C MET A 1 67.98 -57.04 -1.87
N GLY A 2 68.12 -56.14 -0.93
CA GLY A 2 67.93 -56.48 0.47
C GLY A 2 66.45 -56.56 0.78
N ASP A 3 66.02 -57.66 1.39
CA ASP A 3 64.65 -57.79 1.88
C ASP A 3 64.37 -56.75 2.96
N VAL A 4 63.39 -55.90 2.71
CA VAL A 4 62.89 -54.96 3.72
C VAL A 4 61.89 -55.76 4.55
N ILE A 5 62.22 -56.15 5.74
CA ILE A 5 61.36 -56.85 6.67
C ILE A 5 60.45 -55.82 7.38
N ILE A 6 59.18 -55.94 7.23
CA ILE A 6 58.19 -55.18 8.04
C ILE A 6 57.91 -56.07 9.26
N ASP A 7 58.40 -55.71 10.41
CA ASP A 7 58.22 -56.50 11.63
C ASP A 7 57.04 -56.10 12.49
N GLY A 8 56.12 -55.38 11.92
CA GLY A 8 54.83 -54.99 12.59
C GLY A 8 54.94 -54.09 13.82
N LEU A 9 56.12 -53.57 14.13
CA LEU A 9 56.36 -52.75 15.32
C LEU A 9 56.37 -51.24 14.96
N THR A 10 55.64 -50.46 15.71
CA THR A 10 55.56 -49.01 15.60
C THR A 10 56.84 -48.32 16.03
N GLY A 11 57.63 -47.83 15.08
CA GLY A 11 58.84 -47.00 15.32
C GLY A 11 58.90 -45.89 14.26
N ALA A 12 59.42 -44.71 14.62
CA ALA A 12 59.68 -43.62 13.68
C ALA A 12 60.66 -44.07 12.57
N ASN A 13 60.32 -43.73 11.29
CA ASN A 13 61.17 -43.96 10.10
C ASN A 13 61.11 -45.37 9.49
N ARG A 14 60.09 -46.15 9.62
CA ARG A 14 59.95 -47.44 8.92
C ARG A 14 59.24 -47.28 7.57
N LEU A 15 59.81 -47.96 6.55
CA LEU A 15 59.30 -47.99 5.19
C LEU A 15 58.15 -49.04 5.07
N VAL A 16 56.98 -48.68 4.58
CA VAL A 16 55.94 -49.63 4.25
C VAL A 16 56.18 -50.21 2.86
N VAL A 17 56.46 -51.51 2.76
CA VAL A 17 56.66 -52.21 1.48
C VAL A 17 55.31 -52.67 0.97
N LEU A 18 55.02 -52.41 -0.31
CA LEU A 18 53.81 -52.86 -0.98
C LEU A 18 53.90 -54.38 -1.21
N ASP A 19 52.73 -55.04 -1.19
CA ASP A 19 52.59 -56.44 -1.56
C ASP A 19 52.95 -56.69 -3.06
N ALA A 20 52.93 -57.94 -3.50
CA ALA A 20 53.22 -58.32 -4.89
C ALA A 20 52.25 -57.66 -5.93
N ASN A 21 51.14 -57.12 -5.48
CA ASN A 21 50.15 -56.42 -6.29
C ASN A 21 50.24 -54.89 -6.15
N GLY A 22 51.30 -54.36 -5.51
CA GLY A 22 51.48 -52.92 -5.31
C GLY A 22 50.55 -52.31 -4.24
N LYS A 23 49.99 -53.14 -3.37
CA LYS A 23 49.12 -52.69 -2.29
C LYS A 23 49.83 -52.64 -0.95
N ILE A 24 49.50 -51.71 -0.10
CA ILE A 24 49.89 -51.74 1.30
C ILE A 24 49.26 -52.96 1.98
N PRO A 25 50.04 -53.82 2.64
CA PRO A 25 49.47 -54.92 3.42
C PRO A 25 48.46 -54.40 4.43
N THR A 26 47.52 -55.25 4.85
CA THR A 26 46.47 -54.87 5.81
C THR A 26 47.10 -54.42 7.11
N LEU A 27 47.33 -53.10 7.24
CA LEU A 27 47.77 -52.43 8.46
C LEU A 27 46.55 -51.99 9.24
N ASP A 28 46.56 -52.25 10.54
CA ASP A 28 45.62 -51.58 11.42
C ASP A 28 45.84 -50.08 11.33
N GLY A 29 44.87 -49.39 10.72
CA GLY A 29 44.92 -47.95 10.49
C GLY A 29 44.80 -47.11 11.76
N SER A 30 44.68 -47.72 12.93
CA SER A 30 44.52 -46.99 14.22
C SER A 30 45.70 -46.11 14.59
N ALA A 31 46.87 -46.35 13.99
CA ALA A 31 48.10 -45.57 14.22
C ALA A 31 48.38 -44.50 13.13
N VAL A 32 47.55 -44.35 12.12
CA VAL A 32 47.72 -43.32 11.06
C VAL A 32 47.06 -42.03 11.49
N THR A 33 47.80 -41.15 12.13
CA THR A 33 47.25 -39.93 12.77
C THR A 33 47.20 -38.70 11.89
N ALA A 34 47.80 -38.69 10.68
CA ALA A 34 47.70 -37.55 9.76
C ALA A 34 47.90 -37.98 8.30
N ILE A 35 46.83 -38.11 7.55
CA ILE A 35 46.84 -38.16 6.08
C ILE A 35 46.39 -36.81 5.58
N VAL A 36 47.31 -36.02 5.01
CA VAL A 36 46.98 -34.74 4.41
C VAL A 36 46.27 -34.97 3.07
N GLY A 37 45.08 -34.41 2.86
CA GLY A 37 44.25 -34.59 1.66
C GLY A 37 44.98 -34.28 0.33
N ALA A 38 46.01 -33.43 0.34
CA ALA A 38 46.88 -33.14 -0.81
C ALA A 38 47.68 -34.34 -1.33
N ASN A 39 47.75 -35.44 -0.56
CA ASN A 39 48.51 -36.65 -0.92
C ASN A 39 47.64 -37.71 -1.63
N PHE A 40 46.36 -37.46 -1.87
CA PHE A 40 45.51 -38.33 -2.67
C PHE A 40 45.46 -37.80 -4.11
N SER A 41 46.36 -38.33 -4.97
CA SER A 41 46.44 -37.93 -6.36
C SER A 41 45.41 -38.63 -7.26
N SER A 42 44.86 -39.75 -6.84
CA SER A 42 43.76 -40.50 -7.52
C SER A 42 43.22 -41.62 -6.63
N GLY A 43 41.94 -41.99 -6.85
CA GLY A 43 41.31 -43.11 -6.16
C GLY A 43 40.08 -42.66 -5.33
N THR A 44 39.22 -43.64 -4.98
CA THR A 44 38.06 -43.42 -4.11
C THR A 44 38.35 -43.92 -2.70
N ILE A 45 38.04 -43.10 -1.71
CA ILE A 45 38.01 -43.55 -0.32
C ILE A 45 36.67 -44.27 -0.09
N PRO A 46 36.67 -45.57 0.26
CA PRO A 46 35.40 -46.27 0.54
C PRO A 46 34.62 -45.55 1.66
N VAL A 47 33.35 -45.37 1.47
CA VAL A 47 32.46 -44.63 2.43
C VAL A 47 32.55 -45.24 3.85
N ALA A 48 32.79 -46.54 3.96
CA ALA A 48 33.00 -47.21 5.25
C ALA A 48 34.23 -46.72 6.04
N ARG A 49 35.11 -45.97 5.40
CA ARG A 49 36.27 -45.34 6.03
C ARG A 49 36.15 -43.84 6.25
N ILE A 50 35.03 -43.27 5.90
CA ILE A 50 34.67 -41.89 6.15
C ILE A 50 33.72 -41.88 7.32
N ASP A 51 34.04 -41.12 8.35
CA ASP A 51 33.15 -40.94 9.49
C ASP A 51 31.96 -40.10 9.08
N THR A 52 30.87 -40.78 8.63
CA THR A 52 29.68 -40.16 8.08
C THR A 52 28.56 -40.07 9.12
N GLY A 53 27.79 -39.02 9.08
CA GLY A 53 26.65 -38.84 9.97
C GLY A 53 26.09 -37.42 9.93
N THR A 54 25.11 -37.13 10.78
CA THR A 54 24.48 -35.83 10.90
C THR A 54 24.95 -35.01 12.10
N ALA A 55 25.87 -35.57 12.91
CA ALA A 55 26.43 -34.87 14.06
C ALA A 55 27.58 -33.94 13.64
N ALA A 56 27.92 -33.02 14.53
CA ALA A 56 29.03 -32.08 14.30
C ALA A 56 30.36 -32.83 14.02
N GLY A 57 31.10 -32.41 13.01
CA GLY A 57 32.38 -33.03 12.60
C GLY A 57 32.24 -34.25 11.70
N LYS A 58 31.03 -34.66 11.32
CA LYS A 58 30.82 -35.80 10.39
C LYS A 58 30.63 -35.30 8.95
N VAL A 59 31.00 -36.14 7.99
CA VAL A 59 30.74 -35.90 6.57
C VAL A 59 29.35 -36.36 6.24
N VAL A 60 28.50 -35.47 5.69
CA VAL A 60 27.15 -35.82 5.27
C VAL A 60 27.19 -36.61 3.97
N LYS A 61 26.63 -37.84 4.00
CA LYS A 61 26.55 -38.71 2.83
C LYS A 61 25.16 -38.57 2.20
N LEU A 62 25.08 -38.44 0.86
CA LEU A 62 23.83 -38.51 0.13
C LEU A 62 23.22 -39.92 0.21
N ASP A 63 21.89 -40.02 0.20
CA ASP A 63 21.18 -41.28 0.13
C ASP A 63 21.31 -41.94 -1.26
N GLY A 64 20.68 -43.11 -1.45
CA GLY A 64 20.69 -43.86 -2.71
C GLY A 64 20.05 -43.12 -3.91
N ASN A 65 19.34 -42.03 -3.66
CA ASN A 65 18.72 -41.15 -4.67
C ASN A 65 19.47 -39.82 -4.85
N ALA A 66 20.70 -39.74 -4.36
CA ALA A 66 21.54 -38.53 -4.37
C ALA A 66 20.95 -37.35 -3.57
N LYS A 67 20.12 -37.62 -2.56
CA LYS A 67 19.55 -36.61 -1.65
C LYS A 67 20.31 -36.56 -0.34
N LEU A 68 20.34 -35.40 0.28
CA LEU A 68 20.79 -35.25 1.67
C LEU A 68 19.86 -36.04 2.61
N PRO A 69 20.40 -36.70 3.65
CA PRO A 69 19.56 -37.28 4.71
C PRO A 69 18.63 -36.21 5.30
N ALA A 70 17.53 -36.61 5.91
CA ALA A 70 16.62 -35.69 6.63
C ALA A 70 17.37 -35.05 7.82
N VAL A 71 18.13 -34.03 7.55
CA VAL A 71 18.77 -33.18 8.57
C VAL A 71 17.86 -31.99 8.82
N SER A 72 17.71 -31.57 10.06
CA SER A 72 16.98 -30.34 10.38
C SER A 72 17.68 -29.16 9.68
N GLY A 73 16.94 -28.45 8.83
CA GLY A 73 17.45 -27.24 8.17
C GLY A 73 17.87 -26.12 9.14
N ALA A 74 17.52 -26.24 10.42
CA ALA A 74 17.86 -25.28 11.46
C ALA A 74 19.38 -25.13 11.71
N ALA A 75 20.19 -26.12 11.26
CA ALA A 75 21.65 -26.08 11.37
C ALA A 75 22.35 -25.63 10.08
N LEU A 76 21.62 -25.40 8.99
CA LEU A 76 22.17 -24.91 7.73
C LEU A 76 22.23 -23.38 7.78
N THR A 77 23.38 -22.81 8.06
CA THR A 77 23.60 -21.36 7.98
C THR A 77 23.74 -20.92 6.52
N GLY A 78 23.00 -19.89 6.12
CA GLY A 78 23.05 -19.33 4.76
C GLY A 78 22.00 -19.90 3.78
N VAL A 79 21.15 -20.83 4.21
CA VAL A 79 19.93 -21.21 3.47
C VAL A 79 18.75 -20.52 4.16
N ALA A 80 18.27 -19.44 3.59
CA ALA A 80 17.03 -18.80 4.05
C ALA A 80 15.89 -19.77 3.76
N GLY A 81 15.40 -20.45 4.80
CA GLY A 81 14.18 -21.23 4.72
C GLY A 81 12.96 -20.29 4.71
N ALA A 82 11.87 -20.73 4.08
CA ALA A 82 10.60 -20.01 4.18
C ALA A 82 10.16 -19.86 5.65
N THR A 83 9.76 -18.65 6.02
CA THR A 83 9.13 -18.41 7.33
C THR A 83 7.75 -19.04 7.33
N LYS A 84 7.43 -19.85 8.32
CA LYS A 84 6.11 -20.49 8.49
C LYS A 84 5.37 -19.86 9.67
N SER A 85 4.14 -19.45 9.44
CA SER A 85 3.27 -18.81 10.45
C SER A 85 1.83 -19.29 10.27
N ALA A 86 1.02 -19.16 11.31
CA ALA A 86 -0.42 -19.38 11.22
C ALA A 86 -1.19 -18.17 10.68
N SER A 87 -0.54 -17.02 10.51
CA SER A 87 -1.09 -15.79 9.99
C SER A 87 -0.28 -15.28 8.80
N ASP A 88 -0.88 -14.38 8.01
CA ASP A 88 -0.19 -13.65 6.97
C ASP A 88 0.90 -12.74 7.55
N PRO A 89 1.90 -12.37 6.75
CA PRO A 89 2.82 -11.30 7.14
C PRO A 89 2.05 -9.97 7.21
N THR A 90 2.63 -8.98 7.83
CA THR A 90 2.08 -7.62 7.90
C THR A 90 3.13 -6.63 7.38
N LEU A 91 2.76 -5.38 7.21
CA LEU A 91 3.71 -4.32 6.86
C LEU A 91 4.89 -4.24 7.84
N THR A 92 4.65 -4.55 9.11
CA THR A 92 5.65 -4.51 10.18
C THR A 92 6.38 -5.84 10.39
N THR A 93 6.07 -6.85 9.59
CA THR A 93 6.78 -8.14 9.61
C THR A 93 8.12 -8.00 8.89
N ASN A 94 9.12 -7.51 9.61
CA ASN A 94 10.45 -7.27 9.04
C ASN A 94 11.15 -8.62 8.76
N PRO A 95 11.42 -8.98 7.49
CA PRO A 95 12.04 -10.25 7.15
C PRO A 95 13.53 -10.25 7.48
N SER A 96 14.00 -11.21 8.25
CA SER A 96 15.43 -11.34 8.60
C SER A 96 16.34 -11.59 7.38
N GLY A 97 15.79 -12.14 6.30
CA GLY A 97 16.48 -12.38 5.03
C GLY A 97 16.39 -11.23 4.03
N GLY A 98 15.67 -10.15 4.35
CA GLY A 98 15.45 -9.03 3.42
C GLY A 98 14.53 -9.40 2.26
N VAL A 99 14.70 -8.69 1.13
CA VAL A 99 13.98 -8.96 -0.11
C VAL A 99 14.23 -10.39 -0.61
N GLY A 100 13.19 -11.08 -1.08
CA GLY A 100 13.23 -12.49 -1.48
C GLY A 100 12.89 -13.48 -0.36
N THR A 101 12.69 -13.02 0.89
CA THR A 101 12.21 -13.89 1.96
C THR A 101 10.82 -14.43 1.63
N GLU A 102 10.65 -15.74 1.76
CA GLU A 102 9.35 -16.41 1.61
C GLU A 102 8.65 -16.54 2.96
N TRP A 103 7.33 -16.34 2.94
CA TRP A 103 6.43 -16.53 4.07
C TRP A 103 5.30 -17.47 3.69
N HIS A 104 5.10 -18.52 4.45
CA HIS A 104 4.04 -19.50 4.25
C HIS A 104 3.02 -19.41 5.39
N ASN A 105 1.80 -19.03 5.09
CA ASN A 105 0.70 -19.14 6.05
C ASN A 105 0.25 -20.60 6.12
N THR A 106 0.43 -21.22 7.27
CA THR A 106 0.10 -22.65 7.48
C THR A 106 -1.40 -22.90 7.71
N THR A 107 -2.19 -21.85 7.91
CA THR A 107 -3.64 -21.92 8.10
C THR A 107 -4.39 -21.77 6.78
N SER A 108 -4.06 -20.74 6.00
CA SER A 108 -4.70 -20.46 4.70
C SER A 108 -4.04 -21.20 3.54
N GLY A 109 -2.77 -21.58 3.67
CA GLY A 109 -1.97 -22.16 2.59
C GLY A 109 -1.34 -21.09 1.67
N GLU A 110 -1.52 -19.83 1.96
CA GLU A 110 -0.98 -18.74 1.15
C GLU A 110 0.52 -18.59 1.30
N VAL A 111 1.16 -18.16 0.21
CA VAL A 111 2.59 -17.95 0.12
C VAL A 111 2.86 -16.50 -0.31
N TYR A 112 3.72 -15.82 0.42
CA TYR A 112 4.15 -14.45 0.13
C TYR A 112 5.66 -14.39 -0.09
N ILE A 113 6.10 -13.48 -0.96
CA ILE A 113 7.51 -13.14 -1.17
C ILE A 113 7.70 -11.67 -0.83
N CYS A 114 8.64 -11.37 0.05
CA CYS A 114 9.01 -9.99 0.34
C CYS A 114 9.68 -9.36 -0.88
N THR A 115 9.12 -8.29 -1.41
CA THR A 115 9.65 -7.54 -2.55
C THR A 115 10.21 -6.17 -2.16
N ASP A 116 9.84 -5.69 -0.98
CA ASP A 116 10.43 -4.51 -0.34
C ASP A 116 10.56 -4.78 1.16
N ALA A 117 11.76 -4.62 1.70
CA ALA A 117 12.08 -4.88 3.11
C ALA A 117 12.34 -3.59 3.90
N THR A 118 11.68 -2.49 3.51
CA THR A 118 11.75 -1.23 4.27
C THR A 118 11.14 -1.44 5.65
N THR A 119 11.90 -1.15 6.69
CA THR A 119 11.52 -1.44 8.10
C THR A 119 10.14 -0.87 8.44
N ASN A 120 9.22 -1.73 8.87
CA ASN A 120 7.82 -1.46 9.19
C ASN A 120 6.95 -0.96 8.02
N GLU A 121 7.46 -0.99 6.80
CA GLU A 121 6.75 -0.65 5.55
C GLU A 121 7.01 -1.70 4.47
N ASN A 122 7.10 -2.96 4.88
CA ASN A 122 7.43 -4.07 3.98
C ASN A 122 6.35 -4.30 2.93
N THR A 123 6.76 -4.68 1.74
CA THR A 123 5.85 -5.16 0.69
C THR A 123 5.99 -6.67 0.53
N TRP A 124 4.88 -7.37 0.63
CA TRP A 124 4.79 -8.81 0.45
C TRP A 124 3.85 -9.13 -0.73
N LYS A 125 4.38 -9.73 -1.78
CA LYS A 125 3.60 -10.18 -2.94
C LYS A 125 3.03 -11.56 -2.68
N ASN A 126 1.72 -11.70 -2.81
CA ASN A 126 1.05 -12.99 -2.74
C ASN A 126 1.28 -13.78 -4.04
N VAL A 127 1.74 -15.02 -3.91
CA VAL A 127 2.03 -15.89 -5.06
C VAL A 127 0.76 -16.63 -5.55
N GLY A 128 -0.32 -16.59 -4.79
CA GLY A 128 -1.51 -17.41 -4.98
C GLY A 128 -2.81 -16.69 -5.36
N GLU A 129 -2.85 -15.39 -5.52
CA GLU A 129 -4.04 -14.57 -5.91
C GLU A 129 -5.19 -14.49 -4.88
N HIS A 130 -5.15 -15.10 -3.69
CA HIS A 130 -6.32 -15.19 -2.82
C HIS A 130 -6.57 -13.92 -1.99
N SER A 131 -5.64 -13.49 -1.15
CA SER A 131 -5.81 -12.32 -0.26
C SER A 131 -5.19 -11.05 -0.81
N GLY A 132 -4.53 -11.13 -1.97
CA GLY A 132 -3.80 -10.04 -2.57
C GLY A 132 -2.47 -9.73 -1.87
N ASP A 133 -1.80 -8.70 -2.35
CA ASP A 133 -0.49 -8.28 -1.85
C ASP A 133 -0.61 -7.52 -0.53
N ILE A 134 0.33 -7.73 0.37
CA ILE A 134 0.50 -6.88 1.55
C ILE A 134 1.55 -5.82 1.20
N GLN A 135 1.10 -4.60 1.07
CA GLN A 135 1.94 -3.46 0.71
C GLN A 135 1.47 -2.22 1.47
N PRO A 136 2.34 -1.23 1.69
CA PRO A 136 1.91 0.04 2.24
C PRO A 136 0.73 0.59 1.46
N LEU A 137 -0.28 1.06 2.17
CA LEU A 137 -1.42 1.72 1.51
C LEU A 137 -0.90 2.88 0.67
N PRO A 138 -1.45 3.13 -0.52
CA PRO A 138 -1.21 4.37 -1.23
C PRO A 138 -1.40 5.52 -0.25
N GLY A 139 -0.49 6.50 -0.28
CA GLY A 139 -0.30 7.51 0.75
C GLY A 139 -1.47 8.43 1.09
N GLN A 140 -2.70 8.06 0.76
CA GLN A 140 -3.91 8.77 1.18
C GLN A 140 -4.79 7.97 2.15
N ARG A 141 -4.35 6.80 2.61
CA ARG A 141 -5.22 5.91 3.37
C ARG A 141 -4.63 5.58 4.72
N GLY A 142 -5.31 6.04 5.75
CA GLY A 142 -4.90 5.84 7.13
C GLY A 142 -6.04 5.38 8.02
N SER A 143 -5.73 5.13 9.28
CA SER A 143 -6.69 4.65 10.29
C SER A 143 -7.69 5.70 10.77
N ARG A 144 -7.40 6.99 10.51
CA ARG A 144 -8.20 8.12 10.97
C ARG A 144 -8.82 8.86 9.79
N GLY A 145 -10.15 9.06 9.82
CA GLY A 145 -10.87 9.92 8.88
C GLY A 145 -10.96 11.34 9.39
N PHE A 146 -11.02 12.30 8.45
CA PHE A 146 -11.19 13.72 8.74
C PHE A 146 -12.29 14.31 7.86
N ALA A 147 -13.06 15.26 8.42
CA ALA A 147 -13.97 16.13 7.69
C ALA A 147 -13.59 17.59 7.97
N ILE A 148 -13.25 18.32 6.95
CA ILE A 148 -12.57 19.61 7.03
C ILE A 148 -13.51 20.69 6.51
N GLY A 149 -13.73 21.71 7.33
CA GLY A 149 -14.48 22.92 6.97
C GLY A 149 -15.90 22.63 6.50
N GLY A 150 -16.33 23.35 5.51
CA GLY A 150 -17.67 23.31 4.93
C GLY A 150 -18.28 24.72 4.86
N HIS A 151 -19.48 24.82 4.30
CA HIS A 151 -20.13 26.11 4.14
C HIS A 151 -20.38 26.80 5.49
N GLY A 152 -19.67 27.90 5.73
CA GLY A 152 -19.78 28.68 6.98
C GLY A 152 -19.12 28.03 8.20
N LYS A 153 -18.20 27.07 8.01
CA LYS A 153 -17.52 26.33 9.06
C LYS A 153 -16.00 26.34 8.85
N ASP A 154 -15.26 26.44 9.94
CA ASP A 154 -13.80 26.31 9.99
C ASP A 154 -13.36 25.06 10.76
N SER A 155 -14.28 24.39 11.46
CA SER A 155 -13.98 23.21 12.29
C SER A 155 -13.47 22.04 11.45
N ILE A 156 -12.54 21.28 12.04
CA ILE A 156 -12.03 20.01 11.51
C ILE A 156 -12.44 18.91 12.47
N ASP A 157 -13.21 17.94 11.98
CA ASP A 157 -13.61 16.77 12.75
C ASP A 157 -12.77 15.56 12.38
N TYR A 158 -12.57 14.62 13.31
CA TYR A 158 -11.88 13.36 13.06
C TYR A 158 -12.54 12.18 13.76
N TRP A 159 -12.31 10.98 13.23
CA TRP A 159 -12.80 9.70 13.80
C TRP A 159 -11.85 8.55 13.47
N ALA A 160 -11.98 7.44 14.20
CA ALA A 160 -11.29 6.19 13.84
C ALA A 160 -12.12 5.41 12.81
N ILE A 161 -11.58 5.16 11.61
CA ILE A 161 -12.33 4.52 10.50
C ILE A 161 -12.76 3.09 10.86
N ALA A 162 -11.96 2.36 11.63
CA ALA A 162 -12.23 0.97 11.97
C ALA A 162 -13.36 0.78 13.00
N THR A 163 -13.68 1.80 13.81
CA THR A 163 -14.57 1.68 14.96
C THR A 163 -15.77 2.62 14.79
N LEU A 164 -16.99 2.07 14.84
CA LEU A 164 -18.21 2.88 14.77
C LEU A 164 -18.27 3.90 15.91
N GLY A 165 -18.80 5.08 15.63
CA GLY A 165 -19.01 6.14 16.62
C GLY A 165 -18.91 7.53 16.02
N ASN A 166 -19.23 8.51 16.85
CA ASN A 166 -19.23 9.91 16.45
C ASN A 166 -17.81 10.46 16.29
N ALA A 167 -17.68 11.48 15.46
CA ALA A 167 -16.46 12.24 15.31
C ALA A 167 -16.17 13.09 16.55
N SER A 168 -14.91 13.49 16.68
CA SER A 168 -14.43 14.42 17.69
C SER A 168 -13.82 15.65 17.04
N ASP A 169 -13.74 16.75 17.76
CA ASP A 169 -13.06 17.95 17.32
C ASP A 169 -11.55 17.73 17.20
N PHE A 170 -10.97 18.14 16.06
CA PHE A 170 -9.54 18.10 15.78
C PHE A 170 -8.88 19.46 15.91
N GLY A 171 -9.57 20.54 15.53
CA GLY A 171 -9.09 21.91 15.45
C GLY A 171 -9.80 22.69 14.34
N ASN A 172 -9.19 23.77 13.88
CA ASN A 172 -9.79 24.66 12.91
C ASN A 172 -8.89 24.92 11.70
N GLN A 173 -9.50 25.23 10.56
CA GLN A 173 -8.85 25.89 9.42
C GLN A 173 -8.32 27.28 9.84
N ILE A 174 -7.41 27.86 9.07
CA ILE A 174 -6.91 29.23 9.31
C ILE A 174 -8.04 30.24 9.15
N ALA A 175 -8.97 29.98 8.22
CA ALA A 175 -10.10 30.84 7.97
C ALA A 175 -11.35 30.03 7.60
N ASN A 176 -12.51 30.66 7.78
CA ASN A 176 -13.78 30.09 7.37
C ASN A 176 -13.95 30.23 5.85
N TYR A 177 -13.66 29.17 5.11
CA TYR A 177 -13.87 29.13 3.67
C TYR A 177 -15.27 28.64 3.32
N SER A 178 -15.80 29.14 2.20
CA SER A 178 -17.08 28.72 1.69
C SER A 178 -16.89 27.68 0.60
N GLY A 179 -17.39 26.44 0.82
CA GLY A 179 -17.43 25.39 -0.18
C GLY A 179 -16.39 24.26 0.05
N ALA A 180 -16.50 23.22 -0.77
CA ALA A 180 -15.65 22.04 -0.74
C ALA A 180 -14.20 22.37 -1.14
N SER A 181 -13.29 21.63 -0.61
CA SER A 181 -11.85 21.78 -0.87
C SER A 181 -11.22 20.45 -1.20
N GLY A 182 -10.32 20.43 -2.20
CA GLY A 182 -9.53 19.26 -2.56
C GLY A 182 -8.60 18.87 -1.42
N SER A 183 -8.67 17.63 -0.98
CA SER A 183 -7.84 17.13 0.11
C SER A 183 -6.99 15.93 -0.33
N VAL A 184 -5.74 15.90 0.14
CA VAL A 184 -4.77 14.84 -0.11
C VAL A 184 -3.94 14.59 1.15
N THR A 185 -3.34 13.42 1.27
CA THR A 185 -2.52 13.10 2.45
C THR A 185 -1.39 12.14 2.09
N ASN A 186 -0.36 12.14 2.93
CA ASN A 186 0.65 11.08 2.99
C ASN A 186 0.59 10.32 4.33
N VAL A 187 -0.58 10.19 4.90
CA VAL A 187 -0.91 9.65 6.22
C VAL A 187 -0.34 10.45 7.40
N THR A 188 0.77 11.14 7.25
CA THR A 188 1.37 12.00 8.30
C THR A 188 0.84 13.42 8.22
N ARG A 189 0.81 13.96 6.99
CA ARG A 189 0.36 15.31 6.70
C ARG A 189 -0.88 15.27 5.80
N GLY A 190 -1.94 15.88 6.23
CA GLY A 190 -3.13 16.13 5.41
C GLY A 190 -3.07 17.55 4.84
N ILE A 191 -3.21 17.68 3.53
CA ILE A 191 -3.20 18.94 2.80
C ILE A 191 -4.57 19.15 2.20
N TYR A 192 -5.07 20.34 2.18
CA TYR A 192 -6.31 20.69 1.49
C TYR A 192 -6.24 22.12 0.98
N SER A 193 -7.01 22.42 -0.06
CA SER A 193 -7.13 23.78 -0.57
C SER A 193 -8.35 24.45 0.04
N GLY A 194 -8.23 25.74 0.37
CA GLY A 194 -9.39 26.56 0.78
C GLY A 194 -10.48 26.53 -0.29
N GLY A 195 -11.74 26.54 0.14
CA GLY A 195 -12.90 26.74 -0.71
C GLY A 195 -13.15 28.22 -1.03
N GLY A 196 -14.26 28.52 -1.74
CA GLY A 196 -14.66 29.92 -1.91
C GLY A 196 -13.81 30.73 -2.87
N ALA A 197 -13.28 30.14 -3.93
CA ALA A 197 -12.45 30.79 -4.96
C ALA A 197 -11.17 31.44 -4.40
N THR A 198 -10.46 30.71 -3.56
CA THR A 198 -9.11 31.07 -3.07
C THR A 198 -8.03 30.22 -3.72
N ASN A 199 -6.78 30.67 -3.65
CA ASN A 199 -5.61 29.87 -4.04
C ASN A 199 -4.92 29.20 -2.84
N ILE A 200 -5.32 29.48 -1.62
CA ILE A 200 -4.69 29.03 -0.39
C ILE A 200 -4.70 27.50 -0.27
N ILE A 201 -3.56 26.96 0.13
CA ILE A 201 -3.39 25.57 0.52
C ILE A 201 -3.00 25.53 1.99
N GLU A 202 -3.69 24.71 2.78
CA GLU A 202 -3.42 24.50 4.21
C GLU A 202 -3.05 23.05 4.48
N TYR A 203 -2.44 22.79 5.63
CA TYR A 203 -2.17 21.43 6.08
C TYR A 203 -2.39 21.24 7.57
N ILE A 204 -2.61 19.98 7.95
CA ILE A 204 -2.63 19.49 9.32
C ILE A 204 -1.61 18.35 9.50
N THR A 205 -1.15 18.13 10.73
CA THR A 205 -0.42 16.93 11.13
C THR A 205 -1.43 15.89 11.62
N CYS A 206 -1.69 14.84 10.86
CA CYS A 206 -2.81 13.92 11.08
C CYS A 206 -2.82 13.23 12.46
N ALA A 207 -1.64 13.01 13.07
CA ALA A 207 -1.52 12.31 14.35
C ALA A 207 -1.93 13.17 15.55
N THR A 208 -1.77 14.50 15.48
CA THR A 208 -1.89 15.41 16.63
C THR A 208 -3.00 16.43 16.40
N PRO A 209 -4.08 16.45 17.19
CA PRO A 209 -5.10 17.49 17.11
C PRO A 209 -4.49 18.89 17.22
N GLY A 210 -4.99 19.81 16.41
CA GLY A 210 -4.54 21.18 16.34
C GLY A 210 -5.04 21.89 15.10
N ASN A 211 -4.86 23.20 15.06
CA ASN A 211 -5.28 24.03 13.94
C ASN A 211 -4.39 23.80 12.70
N ALA A 212 -4.96 24.09 11.55
CA ALA A 212 -4.24 24.08 10.29
C ALA A 212 -3.15 25.15 10.23
N THR A 213 -2.20 24.93 9.35
CA THR A 213 -1.08 25.84 9.07
C THR A 213 -1.01 26.09 7.57
N ASP A 214 -0.54 27.25 7.18
CA ASP A 214 -0.32 27.58 5.78
C ASP A 214 0.68 26.64 5.12
N PHE A 215 0.33 26.13 3.94
CA PHE A 215 1.19 25.28 3.13
C PHE A 215 1.79 26.04 1.93
N GLY A 216 1.02 26.93 1.31
CA GLY A 216 1.34 27.67 0.10
C GLY A 216 0.09 27.94 -0.73
N ASP A 217 0.26 28.23 -2.01
CA ASP A 217 -0.80 28.64 -2.91
C ASP A 217 -0.91 27.75 -4.15
N LYS A 218 -2.14 27.52 -4.65
CA LYS A 218 -2.39 26.98 -5.99
C LYS A 218 -1.99 28.01 -7.06
N THR A 219 -1.78 27.54 -8.28
CA THR A 219 -1.51 28.42 -9.44
C THR A 219 -2.69 29.31 -9.77
N THR A 220 -3.91 28.86 -9.49
CA THR A 220 -5.17 29.56 -9.81
C THR A 220 -6.12 29.54 -8.63
N SER A 221 -6.80 30.66 -8.39
CA SER A 221 -7.92 30.72 -7.42
C SER A 221 -9.09 29.92 -7.93
N THR A 222 -9.45 28.86 -7.21
CA THR A 222 -10.51 27.93 -7.60
C THR A 222 -11.41 27.61 -6.41
N SER A 223 -12.66 27.24 -6.66
CA SER A 223 -13.55 26.69 -5.65
C SER A 223 -13.90 25.23 -5.97
N ALA A 224 -14.06 24.44 -4.92
CA ALA A 224 -14.46 23.03 -5.03
C ALA A 224 -13.55 22.17 -5.95
N PRO A 225 -12.21 22.33 -5.90
CA PRO A 225 -11.34 21.34 -6.53
C PRO A 225 -11.47 20.00 -5.83
N PHE A 226 -10.98 18.92 -6.48
CA PHE A 226 -10.88 17.61 -5.84
C PHE A 226 -9.43 17.15 -5.77
N GLY A 227 -9.10 16.47 -4.67
CA GLY A 227 -7.74 16.07 -4.37
C GLY A 227 -7.54 14.55 -4.47
N VAL A 228 -6.43 14.14 -5.04
CA VAL A 228 -5.93 12.77 -5.11
C VAL A 228 -4.41 12.79 -4.92
N GLY A 229 -3.79 11.68 -4.55
CA GLY A 229 -2.34 11.67 -4.40
C GLY A 229 -1.77 10.26 -4.18
N ASN A 230 -0.45 10.14 -4.26
CA ASN A 230 0.25 8.88 -4.07
C ASN A 230 1.20 8.90 -2.85
N GLY A 231 0.90 9.76 -1.88
CA GLY A 231 1.73 9.92 -0.68
C GLY A 231 2.96 10.82 -0.86
N THR A 232 3.46 10.98 -2.07
CA THR A 232 4.55 11.92 -2.39
C THR A 232 4.01 13.17 -3.05
N ARG A 233 3.18 13.00 -4.08
CA ARG A 233 2.57 14.07 -4.87
C ARG A 233 1.09 14.19 -4.53
N GLY A 234 0.66 15.38 -4.13
CA GLY A 234 -0.74 15.75 -4.00
C GLY A 234 -1.20 16.47 -5.25
N ILE A 235 -2.34 16.08 -5.79
CA ILE A 235 -2.96 16.62 -7.01
C ILE A 235 -4.27 17.31 -6.59
N MET A 236 -4.51 18.49 -7.09
CA MET A 236 -5.75 19.26 -6.91
C MET A 236 -6.31 19.59 -8.28
N ALA A 237 -7.47 19.05 -8.62
CA ALA A 237 -8.00 19.09 -9.98
C ALA A 237 -9.35 19.79 -10.08
N GLY A 238 -9.51 20.58 -11.13
CA GLY A 238 -10.74 21.20 -11.55
C GLY A 238 -11.26 22.29 -10.63
N SER A 239 -12.40 22.86 -11.00
CA SER A 239 -13.12 23.86 -10.21
C SER A 239 -14.50 24.12 -10.78
N GLN A 240 -15.48 24.41 -9.92
CA GLN A 240 -16.78 24.96 -10.34
C GLN A 240 -16.74 26.47 -10.59
N ALA A 241 -15.86 27.22 -9.91
CA ALA A 241 -15.75 28.66 -10.07
C ALA A 241 -14.28 29.07 -10.27
N PRO A 242 -14.00 30.14 -11.02
CA PRO A 242 -14.95 31.04 -11.67
C PRO A 242 -15.74 30.38 -12.81
N SER A 243 -16.74 31.10 -13.31
CA SER A 243 -17.47 30.68 -14.53
C SER A 243 -16.77 31.24 -15.78
N PRO A 244 -16.48 30.41 -16.80
CA PRO A 244 -16.73 28.96 -16.89
C PRO A 244 -15.88 28.16 -15.90
N SER A 245 -16.29 26.91 -15.60
CA SER A 245 -15.53 25.98 -14.77
C SER A 245 -14.12 25.77 -15.29
N VAL A 246 -13.16 25.66 -14.40
CA VAL A 246 -11.73 25.62 -14.74
C VAL A 246 -11.26 24.15 -14.80
N PRO A 247 -10.54 23.73 -15.87
CA PRO A 247 -10.03 22.37 -15.98
C PRO A 247 -8.68 22.16 -15.26
N ALA A 248 -8.02 23.23 -14.81
CA ALA A 248 -6.65 23.19 -14.30
C ALA A 248 -6.42 22.10 -13.25
N ILE A 249 -5.29 21.44 -13.35
CA ILE A 249 -4.77 20.48 -12.39
C ILE A 249 -3.46 21.02 -11.84
N ASP A 250 -3.37 21.23 -10.54
CA ASP A 250 -2.15 21.58 -9.83
C ASP A 250 -1.60 20.40 -9.05
N TYR A 251 -0.29 20.40 -8.81
CA TYR A 251 0.32 19.43 -7.89
C TYR A 251 1.28 20.08 -6.90
N VAL A 252 1.44 19.44 -5.75
CA VAL A 252 2.40 19.78 -4.70
C VAL A 252 3.18 18.56 -4.26
N THR A 253 4.35 18.77 -3.64
CA THR A 253 5.07 17.72 -2.91
C THR A 253 4.57 17.73 -1.47
N ILE A 254 3.90 16.66 -1.02
CA ILE A 254 3.20 16.63 0.29
C ILE A 254 4.17 16.84 1.47
N ALA A 255 5.39 16.32 1.38
CA ALA A 255 6.37 16.36 2.47
C ALA A 255 6.93 17.76 2.78
N SER A 256 6.88 18.70 1.83
CA SER A 256 7.44 20.04 1.97
C SER A 256 6.42 21.13 1.62
N THR A 257 6.32 22.17 2.44
CA THR A 257 5.49 23.34 2.15
C THR A 257 6.01 24.05 0.91
N GLY A 258 5.09 24.65 0.15
CA GLY A 258 5.40 25.40 -1.08
C GLY A 258 4.19 25.51 -1.98
N ASN A 259 4.31 26.37 -2.99
CA ASN A 259 3.23 26.60 -3.93
C ASN A 259 3.01 25.43 -4.89
N GLY A 260 1.79 25.29 -5.35
CA GLY A 260 1.39 24.38 -6.41
C GLY A 260 2.13 24.70 -7.72
N THR A 261 2.29 23.65 -8.50
CA THR A 261 2.84 23.73 -9.86
C THR A 261 1.81 23.18 -10.81
N ASP A 262 1.71 23.76 -11.99
CA ASP A 262 0.82 23.29 -13.04
C ASP A 262 1.16 21.84 -13.43
N PHE A 263 0.14 21.00 -13.47
CA PHE A 263 0.23 19.61 -13.88
C PHE A 263 -0.28 19.40 -15.32
N GLY A 264 -1.33 20.12 -15.70
CA GLY A 264 -2.09 20.02 -16.94
C GLY A 264 -3.58 20.29 -16.70
N ASP A 265 -4.43 19.80 -17.59
CA ASP A 265 -5.87 20.07 -17.57
C ASP A 265 -6.70 18.79 -17.60
N LEU A 266 -7.88 18.82 -16.96
CA LEU A 266 -8.98 17.85 -17.20
C LEU A 266 -9.46 17.98 -18.65
N THR A 267 -10.10 16.95 -19.19
CA THR A 267 -10.72 17.02 -20.54
C THR A 267 -11.82 18.07 -20.61
N VAL A 268 -12.49 18.32 -19.47
CA VAL A 268 -13.56 19.34 -19.32
C VAL A 268 -13.45 19.99 -17.94
N GLY A 269 -13.53 21.31 -17.90
CA GLY A 269 -13.55 22.07 -16.64
C GLY A 269 -14.78 21.76 -15.79
N ARG A 270 -14.57 21.25 -14.58
CA ARG A 270 -15.61 20.85 -13.62
C ARG A 270 -15.07 20.74 -12.22
N GLY A 271 -15.97 20.72 -11.24
CA GLY A 271 -15.61 20.48 -9.83
C GLY A 271 -16.58 19.52 -9.16
N MET A 272 -16.37 19.23 -7.88
CA MET A 272 -17.20 18.35 -7.05
C MET A 272 -17.37 16.96 -7.68
N MET A 273 -16.26 16.32 -7.93
CA MET A 273 -16.13 15.03 -8.61
C MET A 273 -16.03 13.89 -7.60
N GLY A 274 -16.37 12.66 -8.03
CA GLY A 274 -15.85 11.45 -7.40
C GLY A 274 -14.36 11.30 -7.68
N ARG A 275 -13.68 10.44 -6.92
CA ARG A 275 -12.24 10.27 -7.07
C ARG A 275 -11.76 8.91 -6.60
N GLY A 276 -10.59 8.55 -7.06
CA GLY A 276 -9.80 7.45 -6.55
C GLY A 276 -8.46 7.39 -7.24
N GLU A 277 -7.54 6.72 -6.59
CA GLU A 277 -6.18 6.57 -7.10
C GLU A 277 -5.58 5.23 -6.68
N ASP A 278 -4.63 4.79 -7.46
CA ASP A 278 -3.57 3.87 -7.06
C ASP A 278 -2.22 4.61 -7.07
N ASN A 279 -1.11 3.92 -6.89
CA ASN A 279 0.22 4.58 -6.89
C ASN A 279 0.61 5.18 -8.25
N THR A 280 -0.07 4.82 -9.32
CA THR A 280 0.26 5.18 -10.71
C THR A 280 -0.75 6.14 -11.31
N ARG A 281 -2.03 5.85 -11.12
CA ARG A 281 -3.14 6.52 -11.82
C ARG A 281 -4.06 7.20 -10.81
N ALA A 282 -4.51 8.40 -11.15
CA ALA A 282 -5.63 9.08 -10.48
C ALA A 282 -6.81 9.18 -11.43
N VAL A 283 -8.01 8.96 -10.91
CA VAL A 283 -9.27 8.95 -11.67
C VAL A 283 -10.23 9.97 -11.06
N PHE A 284 -10.84 10.80 -11.90
CA PHE A 284 -11.81 11.84 -11.57
C PHE A 284 -13.16 11.49 -12.17
N VAL A 285 -14.16 11.24 -11.33
CA VAL A 285 -15.42 10.61 -11.72
C VAL A 285 -16.57 11.64 -11.72
N GLY A 286 -17.13 11.93 -12.88
CA GLY A 286 -18.27 12.85 -13.02
C GLY A 286 -17.94 14.27 -12.56
N GLY A 287 -18.88 14.88 -11.84
CA GLY A 287 -18.77 16.24 -11.33
C GLY A 287 -19.74 17.21 -12.01
N GLY A 288 -19.61 18.51 -11.76
CA GLY A 288 -20.52 19.49 -12.29
C GLY A 288 -19.87 20.81 -12.72
N TYR A 289 -20.58 21.52 -13.58
CA TYR A 289 -20.22 22.86 -14.03
C TYR A 289 -20.60 23.94 -13.02
N SER A 290 -20.14 25.16 -13.29
CA SER A 290 -20.47 26.36 -12.50
C SER A 290 -21.98 26.68 -12.44
N ASN A 291 -22.76 26.20 -13.40
CA ASN A 291 -24.23 26.31 -13.40
C ASN A 291 -24.92 25.12 -12.69
N ASN A 292 -24.15 24.29 -12.00
CA ASN A 292 -24.59 23.08 -11.32
C ASN A 292 -25.13 21.96 -12.23
N THR A 293 -24.94 22.04 -13.55
CA THR A 293 -25.23 20.93 -14.45
C THR A 293 -24.18 19.83 -14.24
N GLY A 294 -24.63 18.63 -13.96
CA GLY A 294 -23.77 17.46 -13.81
C GLY A 294 -23.31 16.89 -15.14
N ILE A 295 -22.19 16.21 -15.14
CA ILE A 295 -21.65 15.49 -16.30
C ILE A 295 -21.22 14.08 -15.89
N ASN A 296 -21.23 13.15 -16.85
CA ASN A 296 -20.89 11.76 -16.62
C ASN A 296 -19.41 11.43 -16.94
N THR A 297 -18.67 12.34 -17.57
CA THR A 297 -17.28 12.12 -17.98
C THR A 297 -16.40 11.65 -16.81
N ILE A 298 -15.60 10.62 -17.06
CA ILE A 298 -14.55 10.16 -16.15
C ILE A 298 -13.21 10.40 -16.83
N ASP A 299 -12.32 11.10 -16.15
CA ASP A 299 -10.96 11.36 -16.62
C ASP A 299 -9.93 10.64 -15.76
N TYR A 300 -8.74 10.40 -16.31
CA TYR A 300 -7.60 9.93 -15.54
C TYR A 300 -6.30 10.62 -15.93
N ILE A 301 -5.36 10.61 -15.01
CA ILE A 301 -3.96 11.05 -15.21
C ILE A 301 -2.99 9.97 -14.74
N THR A 302 -1.77 10.01 -15.26
CA THR A 302 -0.62 9.27 -14.69
C THR A 302 0.11 10.20 -13.74
N MET A 303 0.07 9.91 -12.43
CA MET A 303 0.55 10.85 -11.39
C MET A 303 2.05 11.16 -11.45
N ALA A 304 2.87 10.28 -12.02
CA ALA A 304 4.32 10.47 -12.09
C ALA A 304 4.76 11.53 -13.10
N THR A 305 3.98 11.74 -14.17
CA THR A 305 4.32 12.64 -15.30
C THR A 305 3.25 13.70 -15.48
N THR A 306 3.66 14.96 -15.59
CA THR A 306 2.74 16.07 -15.89
C THR A 306 2.17 15.94 -17.30
N GLY A 307 0.93 16.35 -17.49
CA GLY A 307 0.22 16.31 -18.77
C GLY A 307 -1.28 16.36 -18.55
N ASN A 308 -2.02 16.59 -19.62
CA ASN A 308 -3.48 16.65 -19.59
C ASN A 308 -4.08 15.28 -19.28
N ALA A 309 -5.25 15.29 -18.65
CA ALA A 309 -6.03 14.09 -18.43
C ALA A 309 -6.52 13.49 -19.76
N ALA A 310 -6.74 12.20 -19.74
CA ALA A 310 -7.35 11.45 -20.83
C ALA A 310 -8.70 10.87 -20.38
N ASP A 311 -9.56 10.61 -21.36
CA ASP A 311 -10.85 9.97 -21.13
C ASP A 311 -10.67 8.56 -20.57
N PHE A 312 -11.43 8.25 -19.52
CA PHE A 312 -11.47 6.94 -18.88
C PHE A 312 -12.75 6.18 -19.25
N GLY A 313 -13.88 6.87 -19.35
CA GLY A 313 -15.21 6.35 -19.56
C GLY A 313 -16.30 7.28 -19.00
N ASP A 314 -17.47 6.72 -18.73
CA ASP A 314 -18.63 7.48 -18.27
C ASP A 314 -19.22 6.91 -16.97
N ARG A 315 -19.77 7.78 -16.12
CA ARG A 315 -20.64 7.45 -14.99
C ARG A 315 -21.98 6.88 -15.45
N THR A 316 -22.66 6.16 -14.58
CA THR A 316 -24.03 5.66 -14.87
C THR A 316 -25.04 6.79 -15.02
N GLY A 317 -24.79 7.95 -14.35
CA GLY A 317 -25.62 9.17 -14.43
C GLY A 317 -24.77 10.44 -14.38
N GLY A 318 -25.25 11.52 -14.94
CA GLY A 318 -24.60 12.83 -14.97
C GLY A 318 -24.98 13.68 -13.75
N GLU A 319 -24.65 13.24 -12.54
CA GLU A 319 -24.94 13.99 -11.31
C GLU A 319 -23.78 14.91 -10.92
N GLY A 320 -24.04 16.20 -10.82
CA GLY A 320 -23.11 17.20 -10.28
C GLY A 320 -23.20 17.31 -8.75
N LEU A 321 -22.27 18.02 -8.12
CA LEU A 321 -22.24 18.31 -6.69
C LEU A 321 -22.12 17.07 -5.77
N GLY A 322 -21.62 15.96 -6.29
CA GLY A 322 -21.32 14.76 -5.52
C GLY A 322 -19.97 14.83 -4.82
N GLY A 323 -19.57 13.72 -4.27
CA GLY A 323 -18.26 13.48 -3.69
C GLY A 323 -17.72 12.10 -4.05
N GLY A 324 -16.65 11.68 -3.43
CA GLY A 324 -16.08 10.37 -3.66
C GLY A 324 -14.89 10.03 -2.78
N CYS A 325 -14.48 8.78 -2.90
CA CYS A 325 -13.24 8.30 -2.31
C CYS A 325 -12.67 7.16 -3.17
N GLY A 326 -11.41 6.84 -2.97
CA GLY A 326 -10.77 5.69 -3.60
C GLY A 326 -10.33 4.65 -2.57
N GLY A 327 -10.09 3.42 -2.99
CA GLY A 327 -9.58 2.35 -2.15
C GLY A 327 -9.65 1.00 -2.84
N SER A 328 -8.74 0.08 -2.49
CA SER A 328 -8.75 -1.28 -3.04
C SER A 328 -8.80 -1.34 -4.58
N GLY A 329 -8.12 -0.39 -5.25
CA GLY A 329 -8.06 -0.33 -6.71
C GLY A 329 -9.32 0.20 -7.40
N ILE A 330 -10.27 0.81 -6.65
CA ILE A 330 -11.45 1.45 -7.23
C ILE A 330 -11.51 2.95 -6.95
N ALA A 331 -12.09 3.69 -7.87
CA ALA A 331 -12.50 5.07 -7.70
C ALA A 331 -14.02 5.15 -7.63
N MET A 332 -14.53 5.92 -6.68
CA MET A 332 -15.97 6.03 -6.41
C MET A 332 -16.47 7.46 -6.56
N ALA A 333 -17.72 7.55 -6.96
CA ALA A 333 -18.53 8.76 -6.88
C ALA A 333 -19.86 8.45 -6.20
N PHE A 334 -20.35 9.37 -5.39
CA PHE A 334 -21.62 9.21 -4.69
C PHE A 334 -22.33 10.54 -4.45
N GLY A 335 -23.67 10.44 -4.29
CA GLY A 335 -24.52 11.61 -4.16
C GLY A 335 -24.61 12.44 -5.43
N GLY A 336 -25.27 13.57 -5.35
CA GLY A 336 -25.43 14.45 -6.52
C GLY A 336 -26.44 15.58 -6.30
N MET A 337 -26.60 16.40 -7.34
CA MET A 337 -27.36 17.64 -7.35
C MET A 337 -28.81 17.46 -6.92
N THR A 338 -29.43 16.36 -7.30
CA THR A 338 -30.83 16.02 -6.99
C THR A 338 -31.01 15.39 -5.60
N ILE A 339 -29.99 15.47 -4.74
CA ILE A 339 -29.94 14.79 -3.43
C ILE A 339 -30.02 13.27 -3.64
N ASP A 340 -29.16 12.79 -4.51
CA ASP A 340 -29.11 11.42 -4.95
C ASP A 340 -28.44 10.50 -3.91
N THR A 341 -28.86 9.24 -3.87
CA THR A 341 -28.25 8.19 -3.04
C THR A 341 -27.25 7.36 -3.79
N THR A 342 -27.21 7.42 -5.12
CA THR A 342 -26.40 6.55 -5.98
C THR A 342 -24.93 6.59 -5.63
N MET A 343 -24.32 5.40 -5.57
CA MET A 343 -22.89 5.19 -5.44
C MET A 343 -22.41 4.41 -6.65
N ASP A 344 -21.51 5.02 -7.43
CA ASP A 344 -20.89 4.41 -8.61
C ASP A 344 -19.41 4.14 -8.36
N TYR A 345 -18.85 3.14 -9.05
CA TYR A 345 -17.42 2.90 -9.02
C TYR A 345 -16.84 2.48 -10.37
N VAL A 346 -15.54 2.68 -10.53
CA VAL A 346 -14.73 2.14 -11.61
C VAL A 346 -13.50 1.42 -11.04
N VAL A 347 -13.01 0.41 -11.75
CA VAL A 347 -11.74 -0.25 -11.44
C VAL A 347 -10.61 0.55 -12.10
N ILE A 348 -9.70 1.11 -11.30
CA ILE A 348 -8.67 2.07 -11.75
C ILE A 348 -7.74 1.47 -12.83
N ALA A 349 -7.43 0.18 -12.71
CA ALA A 349 -6.51 -0.49 -13.63
C ALA A 349 -7.06 -0.63 -15.06
N THR A 350 -8.38 -0.58 -15.25
CA THR A 350 -9.05 -0.89 -16.54
C THR A 350 -9.96 0.25 -16.97
N LEU A 351 -9.72 0.82 -18.15
CA LEU A 351 -10.61 1.84 -18.73
C LEU A 351 -12.00 1.27 -18.97
N GLY A 352 -13.02 2.09 -18.69
CA GLY A 352 -14.41 1.71 -18.92
C GLY A 352 -15.40 2.54 -18.10
N ASN A 353 -16.67 2.30 -18.33
CA ASN A 353 -17.76 3.00 -17.66
C ASN A 353 -17.92 2.53 -16.21
N ALA A 354 -18.46 3.40 -15.38
CA ALA A 354 -18.79 3.08 -14.01
C ALA A 354 -19.89 2.02 -13.91
N THR A 355 -19.87 1.32 -12.80
CA THR A 355 -20.86 0.33 -12.40
C THR A 355 -21.50 0.76 -11.08
N ASP A 356 -22.76 0.43 -10.89
CA ASP A 356 -23.47 0.66 -9.63
C ASP A 356 -22.80 -0.08 -8.47
N PHE A 357 -22.57 0.63 -7.38
CA PHE A 357 -22.01 0.06 -6.15
C PHE A 357 -23.10 -0.18 -5.10
N GLY A 358 -24.16 0.64 -5.11
CA GLY A 358 -25.23 0.65 -4.12
C GLY A 358 -25.69 2.07 -3.81
N ASN A 359 -26.22 2.28 -2.63
CA ASN A 359 -26.81 3.57 -2.24
C ASN A 359 -26.32 4.06 -0.88
N LEU A 360 -26.17 5.38 -0.72
CA LEU A 360 -26.03 6.03 0.58
C LEU A 360 -27.29 5.79 1.44
N SER A 361 -27.15 5.85 2.76
CA SER A 361 -28.29 5.72 3.69
C SER A 361 -29.32 6.85 3.49
N VAL A 362 -28.85 8.05 3.17
CA VAL A 362 -29.63 9.25 2.87
C VAL A 362 -29.00 9.98 1.70
N GLY A 363 -29.81 10.43 0.74
CA GLY A 363 -29.34 11.21 -0.40
C GLY A 363 -28.67 12.52 0.01
N ALA A 364 -27.61 12.89 -0.70
CA ALA A 364 -26.82 14.07 -0.39
C ALA A 364 -26.26 14.77 -1.62
N ARG A 365 -25.97 16.07 -1.47
CA ARG A 365 -25.10 16.84 -2.35
C ARG A 365 -24.06 17.60 -1.52
N GLY A 366 -22.97 18.02 -2.12
CA GLY A 366 -21.91 18.72 -1.38
C GLY A 366 -21.35 17.87 -0.24
N ILE A 367 -21.20 16.59 -0.50
CA ILE A 367 -20.69 15.53 0.35
C ILE A 367 -19.26 15.18 -0.10
N ASP A 368 -18.46 14.66 0.78
CA ASP A 368 -17.18 14.04 0.40
C ASP A 368 -16.92 12.78 1.23
N GLY A 369 -15.86 12.04 0.89
CA GLY A 369 -15.54 10.81 1.57
C GLY A 369 -14.04 10.51 1.66
N CYS A 370 -13.74 9.49 2.45
CA CYS A 370 -12.39 8.96 2.63
C CYS A 370 -12.44 7.42 2.78
N SER A 371 -11.30 6.78 2.77
CA SER A 371 -11.22 5.33 2.99
C SER A 371 -9.91 4.92 3.66
N ASN A 372 -9.89 3.69 4.16
CA ASN A 372 -8.67 3.01 4.60
C ASN A 372 -8.41 1.73 3.80
N ASP A 373 -8.80 1.69 2.54
CA ASP A 373 -8.84 0.53 1.64
C ASP A 373 -9.90 -0.52 1.95
N THR A 374 -10.13 -0.86 3.20
CA THR A 374 -11.15 -1.85 3.58
C THR A 374 -12.51 -1.20 3.71
N ARG A 375 -12.56 -0.04 4.32
CA ARG A 375 -13.79 0.70 4.60
C ARG A 375 -13.78 2.04 3.89
N GLY A 376 -14.78 2.26 3.04
CA GLY A 376 -15.13 3.57 2.49
C GLY A 376 -16.08 4.28 3.42
N MET A 377 -16.04 5.60 3.43
CA MET A 377 -16.87 6.46 4.27
C MET A 377 -17.31 7.70 3.51
N SER A 378 -18.49 8.18 3.83
CA SER A 378 -18.97 9.50 3.47
C SER A 378 -19.31 10.31 4.71
N ALA A 379 -19.15 11.63 4.65
CA ALA A 379 -19.41 12.48 5.79
C ALA A 379 -20.06 13.80 5.39
N GLY A 380 -21.08 14.23 6.16
CA GLY A 380 -21.78 15.49 5.98
C GLY A 380 -22.66 15.53 4.72
N GLY A 381 -22.72 16.69 4.09
CA GLY A 381 -23.52 16.98 2.91
C GLY A 381 -24.82 17.76 3.20
N TYR A 382 -25.31 18.46 2.19
CA TYR A 382 -26.59 19.17 2.27
C TYR A 382 -27.71 18.17 2.53
N ASN A 383 -28.58 18.44 3.45
CA ASN A 383 -29.64 17.60 4.01
C ASN A 383 -29.19 16.49 4.98
N ARG A 384 -27.91 16.15 5.05
CA ARG A 384 -27.39 15.14 5.99
C ARG A 384 -26.69 15.76 7.19
N ASN A 385 -26.11 16.94 7.00
CA ASN A 385 -25.38 17.74 7.99
C ASN A 385 -24.31 16.93 8.78
N THR A 386 -24.69 16.18 9.82
CA THR A 386 -23.79 15.42 10.68
C THR A 386 -23.59 13.96 10.26
N THR A 387 -24.49 13.39 9.44
CA THR A 387 -24.49 11.96 9.14
C THR A 387 -23.19 11.48 8.48
N MET A 388 -22.65 10.39 8.99
CA MET A 388 -21.56 9.63 8.39
C MET A 388 -22.04 8.24 8.02
N ASP A 389 -21.75 7.78 6.79
CA ASP A 389 -22.00 6.43 6.37
C ASP A 389 -20.70 5.68 6.10
N TYR A 390 -20.78 4.33 6.11
CA TYR A 390 -19.67 3.48 5.71
C TYR A 390 -20.12 2.30 4.86
N TRP A 391 -19.17 1.72 4.12
CA TRP A 391 -19.33 0.49 3.34
C TRP A 391 -18.01 -0.29 3.26
N ASN A 392 -18.10 -1.54 2.82
CA ASN A 392 -16.90 -2.33 2.52
C ASN A 392 -16.46 -2.02 1.07
N MET A 393 -15.23 -1.57 0.87
CA MET A 393 -14.69 -1.20 -0.46
C MET A 393 -14.61 -2.37 -1.44
N LEU A 394 -14.53 -3.61 -0.94
CA LEU A 394 -14.34 -4.81 -1.77
C LEU A 394 -15.66 -5.46 -2.22
N THR A 395 -16.81 -5.00 -1.70
CA THR A 395 -18.09 -5.66 -1.94
C THR A 395 -19.18 -4.61 -2.19
N PRO A 396 -19.69 -4.49 -3.43
CA PRO A 396 -20.81 -3.61 -3.71
C PRO A 396 -22.02 -3.87 -2.81
N ALA A 397 -22.47 -2.83 -2.14
CA ALA A 397 -23.61 -2.87 -1.21
C ALA A 397 -24.03 -1.45 -0.84
N ASN A 398 -25.23 -1.32 -0.25
CA ASN A 398 -25.66 -0.06 0.32
C ASN A 398 -24.80 0.34 1.53
N ALA A 399 -24.59 1.63 1.69
CA ALA A 399 -23.94 2.21 2.84
C ALA A 399 -24.79 2.03 4.11
N VAL A 400 -24.11 1.98 5.25
CA VAL A 400 -24.70 1.79 6.57
C VAL A 400 -24.28 2.96 7.45
N ASP A 401 -25.14 3.38 8.35
CA ASP A 401 -24.86 4.43 9.32
C ASP A 401 -23.62 4.11 10.15
N PHE A 402 -22.70 5.09 10.25
CA PHE A 402 -21.47 5.00 11.03
C PHE A 402 -21.56 5.77 12.35
N GLY A 403 -22.24 6.90 12.35
CA GLY A 403 -22.34 7.86 13.43
C GLY A 403 -22.43 9.29 12.91
N ASP A 404 -22.11 10.26 13.74
CA ASP A 404 -22.28 11.68 13.44
C ASP A 404 -20.98 12.48 13.54
N LEU A 405 -20.83 13.49 12.67
CA LEU A 405 -19.86 14.56 12.83
C LEU A 405 -20.16 15.37 14.10
N ASN A 406 -19.12 15.95 14.68
CA ASN A 406 -19.28 16.82 15.85
C ASN A 406 -20.00 18.12 15.48
N ASP A 407 -19.81 18.61 14.27
CA ASP A 407 -20.47 19.79 13.73
C ASP A 407 -20.99 19.51 12.31
N GLY A 408 -22.22 19.96 12.02
CA GLY A 408 -22.87 19.75 10.72
C GLY A 408 -22.11 20.45 9.58
N LYS A 409 -21.74 19.69 8.56
CA LYS A 409 -20.90 20.17 7.45
C LYS A 409 -21.59 19.95 6.10
N GLN A 410 -21.45 20.95 5.23
CA GLN A 410 -21.88 20.90 3.83
C GLN A 410 -20.74 21.39 2.96
N TYR A 411 -20.49 20.75 1.82
CA TYR A 411 -19.36 21.11 0.96
C TYR A 411 -18.02 21.04 1.70
N ASN A 412 -17.85 20.03 2.53
CA ASN A 412 -16.63 19.74 3.25
C ASN A 412 -15.68 18.91 2.40
N ALA A 413 -14.40 18.89 2.79
CA ALA A 413 -13.42 17.95 2.27
C ALA A 413 -13.22 16.79 3.25
N CYS A 414 -13.01 15.59 2.74
CA CYS A 414 -12.65 14.43 3.54
C CYS A 414 -11.30 13.84 3.10
N MET A 415 -10.55 13.34 4.06
CA MET A 415 -9.31 12.59 3.82
C MET A 415 -9.11 11.57 4.93
N SER A 416 -8.19 10.63 4.73
CA SER A 416 -7.76 9.71 5.78
C SER A 416 -6.28 9.86 6.05
N GLY A 417 -5.86 9.79 7.29
CA GLY A 417 -4.47 9.93 7.72
C GLY A 417 -4.17 9.08 8.94
N VAL A 418 -2.93 9.16 9.42
CA VAL A 418 -2.33 8.33 10.47
C VAL A 418 -2.15 6.87 9.98
N PRO A 419 -0.93 6.32 10.00
CA PRO A 419 -0.69 4.94 9.60
C PRO A 419 -1.58 3.95 10.36
N LEU A 420 -1.91 2.84 9.71
CA LEU A 420 -2.71 1.74 10.28
C LEU A 420 -1.96 1.02 11.39
#